data_7443c79e7aace27c1258b89143849c30
#
_entry.id   7443c79e7aace27c1258b89143849c30
#
_cell.length_a   1.000
_cell.length_b   1.000
_cell.length_c   1.000
_cell.angle_alpha   90.00
_cell.angle_beta   90.00
_cell.angle_gamma   90.00
#
_symmetry.space_group_name_H-M   'P 1'
#
loop_
_entity.id
_entity.type
_entity.pdbx_description
1 polymer ?
#
loop_
_entity_poly.entity_id
_entity_poly.type
_entity_poly.pdbx_seq_one_letter_code
_entity_poly.pdbx_strand_id
1 'polypeptide(L)'
;MNRRDLLTSALALGAASLMPNIAEAKKAKKFVEGAFPEGFIWGAATAAYQIEGAWNEDGKGESIWDRFTLAPGKILNGDTGKVACDSYHKYEEDVALLKAMNLKSYRFSTAWTRIQPDGTGPANQKGLDYYSRLTDALLEAGIRPLPTLYHWDLPQELEDRGGWPVRDTAQRFADYADIMARALGDRIENWALFNESKAFTQIGYWQGAWAPGRKDPLAFFKATHTVNLAHGMGYAAMKAVNPKLKIGSVFDVSPQIASTDSEGDKAAAVFMDKLSNLWFVQSVLTGAYPEGVLPADRQNELLGFLPGDDKLMQADLDFIGLNYYSRTRVWDAQKPSGVPGLLLPDTEWAFGDHEKTDFGWDIYPQGFYDILKRMQAVTGNRPIEITENGAAYNIGPDATGAIHDAKRIAYYKGHLDALSRAINDGVPVRGYHAWSLMDNFEWAAGYSQRFGLTYVDFANDQKRTIKDSGRWYGQVAKANRTL
;
A
#
# COMPACT_ATOMS: atom_id res chain seq x y z
N MET A 1 32.59 -68.89 -11.53
CA MET A 1 33.27 -68.00 -12.49
C MET A 1 32.52 -66.64 -12.43
N ASN A 2 33.21 -65.67 -11.87
CA ASN A 2 32.60 -64.41 -11.42
C ASN A 2 32.43 -63.42 -12.56
N ARG A 3 31.28 -62.75 -12.55
CA ARG A 3 30.92 -61.60 -13.40
C ARG A 3 31.68 -60.30 -12.99
N ARG A 4 33.01 -60.28 -13.16
CA ARG A 4 33.81 -59.12 -12.75
C ARG A 4 35.03 -58.84 -13.60
N ASP A 5 35.03 -59.13 -14.90
CA ASP A 5 36.16 -58.78 -15.77
C ASP A 5 35.66 -58.60 -17.22
N LEU A 6 34.92 -57.54 -17.46
CA LEU A 6 34.60 -57.09 -18.82
C LEU A 6 34.08 -55.63 -18.79
N LEU A 7 34.96 -54.70 -18.45
CA LEU A 7 34.70 -53.27 -18.63
C LEU A 7 36.03 -52.45 -18.41
N THR A 8 37.03 -52.78 -19.16
CA THR A 8 38.17 -51.86 -19.33
C THR A 8 38.79 -52.13 -20.72
N SER A 9 38.30 -51.43 -21.71
CA SER A 9 39.05 -51.15 -22.95
C SER A 9 38.01 -50.65 -24.01
N ALA A 10 37.82 -49.36 -24.07
CA ALA A 10 37.44 -48.56 -25.26
C ALA A 10 36.82 -47.27 -24.78
N LEU A 11 37.61 -46.21 -24.81
CA LEU A 11 37.13 -44.84 -25.04
C LEU A 11 38.24 -43.83 -24.78
N ALA A 12 39.18 -43.87 -25.67
CA ALA A 12 40.06 -42.74 -25.92
C ALA A 12 39.93 -42.42 -27.40
N LEU A 13 39.03 -41.49 -27.73
CA LEU A 13 39.06 -40.66 -28.97
C LEU A 13 37.73 -39.91 -29.10
N GLY A 14 37.80 -38.61 -29.02
CA GLY A 14 36.73 -37.74 -29.56
C GLY A 14 35.84 -37.02 -28.56
N ALA A 15 36.38 -36.07 -27.80
CA ALA A 15 35.60 -34.98 -27.23
C ALA A 15 36.45 -33.73 -27.08
N ALA A 16 36.92 -33.23 -28.20
CA ALA A 16 37.34 -31.83 -28.30
C ALA A 16 36.18 -31.05 -28.99
N SER A 17 35.83 -29.92 -28.41
CA SER A 17 34.89 -28.91 -28.89
C SER A 17 33.42 -29.14 -28.63
N LEU A 18 32.97 -28.54 -27.52
CA LEU A 18 31.81 -27.65 -27.43
C LEU A 18 31.62 -27.29 -25.94
N MET A 19 32.58 -26.59 -25.35
CA MET A 19 32.29 -25.76 -24.20
C MET A 19 31.63 -24.51 -24.75
N PRO A 20 30.36 -24.18 -24.39
CA PRO A 20 29.85 -22.85 -24.65
C PRO A 20 30.73 -21.89 -23.86
N ASN A 21 31.24 -20.87 -24.53
CA ASN A 21 31.89 -19.71 -23.96
C ASN A 21 31.09 -19.22 -22.73
N ILE A 22 31.64 -19.48 -21.53
CA ILE A 22 31.30 -18.70 -20.34
C ILE A 22 32.06 -17.38 -20.48
N ALA A 23 31.65 -16.61 -21.45
CA ALA A 23 32.15 -15.27 -21.66
C ALA A 23 31.06 -14.29 -21.18
N GLU A 24 31.52 -13.36 -20.39
CA GLU A 24 30.84 -12.24 -19.81
C GLU A 24 29.96 -12.54 -18.58
N ALA A 25 30.60 -12.90 -17.47
CA ALA A 25 30.21 -12.39 -16.19
C ALA A 25 30.18 -10.86 -16.33
N LYS A 26 28.97 -10.27 -16.49
CA LYS A 26 28.76 -8.82 -16.37
C LYS A 26 29.52 -8.39 -15.14
N LYS A 27 30.58 -7.58 -15.28
CA LYS A 27 31.31 -7.00 -14.16
C LYS A 27 30.26 -6.49 -13.20
N ALA A 28 30.16 -7.06 -12.00
CA ALA A 28 29.26 -6.59 -10.97
C ALA A 28 29.53 -5.09 -10.83
N LYS A 29 28.56 -4.26 -11.18
CA LYS A 29 28.67 -2.80 -11.01
C LYS A 29 28.98 -2.62 -9.51
N LYS A 30 30.10 -1.94 -9.21
CA LYS A 30 30.46 -1.66 -7.83
C LYS A 30 29.30 -0.95 -7.18
N PHE A 31 28.77 -1.49 -6.09
CA PHE A 31 27.70 -0.85 -5.33
C PHE A 31 28.15 0.57 -4.93
N VAL A 32 27.29 1.52 -5.20
CA VAL A 32 27.44 2.92 -4.73
C VAL A 32 26.27 3.17 -3.79
N GLU A 33 26.58 3.38 -2.54
CA GLU A 33 25.56 3.66 -1.52
C GLU A 33 24.68 4.83 -1.95
N GLY A 34 23.37 4.67 -1.75
CA GLY A 34 22.37 5.66 -2.13
C GLY A 34 22.05 5.72 -3.64
N ALA A 35 22.69 4.92 -4.51
CA ALA A 35 22.37 4.90 -5.95
C ALA A 35 21.19 3.95 -6.24
N PHE A 36 20.41 4.30 -7.25
CA PHE A 36 19.27 3.51 -7.73
C PHE A 36 19.46 3.03 -9.16
N PRO A 37 18.79 1.93 -9.57
CA PRO A 37 18.88 1.42 -10.94
C PRO A 37 18.44 2.49 -11.97
N GLU A 38 18.97 2.37 -13.18
CA GLU A 38 18.47 3.14 -14.31
C GLU A 38 16.97 2.83 -14.54
N GLY A 39 16.17 3.87 -14.79
CA GLY A 39 14.73 3.72 -14.96
C GLY A 39 13.95 3.55 -13.64
N PHE A 40 14.60 3.72 -12.48
CA PHE A 40 13.89 3.71 -11.19
C PHE A 40 12.83 4.82 -11.14
N ILE A 41 11.64 4.45 -10.67
CA ILE A 41 10.47 5.32 -10.73
C ILE A 41 10.35 6.13 -9.43
N TRP A 42 10.47 7.45 -9.55
CA TRP A 42 10.26 8.38 -8.45
C TRP A 42 8.88 9.01 -8.53
N GLY A 43 8.12 8.91 -7.44
CA GLY A 43 6.76 9.43 -7.37
C GLY A 43 6.38 9.96 -5.99
N ALA A 44 5.14 10.40 -5.88
CA ALA A 44 4.47 10.69 -4.62
C ALA A 44 3.07 10.09 -4.63
N ALA A 45 2.47 9.93 -3.45
CA ALA A 45 1.17 9.32 -3.29
C ALA A 45 0.18 10.25 -2.58
N THR A 46 -1.12 10.02 -2.83
CA THR A 46 -2.27 10.57 -2.11
C THR A 46 -3.43 9.57 -2.12
N ALA A 47 -4.51 9.89 -1.39
CA ALA A 47 -5.77 9.14 -1.45
C ALA A 47 -6.96 10.08 -1.63
N ALA A 48 -7.97 9.63 -2.36
CA ALA A 48 -9.11 10.43 -2.80
C ALA A 48 -9.81 11.15 -1.64
N TYR A 49 -10.25 10.42 -0.61
CA TYR A 49 -10.95 11.02 0.53
C TYR A 49 -10.10 12.06 1.28
N GLN A 50 -8.78 11.87 1.31
CA GLN A 50 -7.87 12.73 2.04
C GLN A 50 -7.57 14.06 1.33
N ILE A 51 -7.76 14.14 0.01
CA ILE A 51 -7.37 15.34 -0.76
C ILE A 51 -8.47 15.95 -1.62
N GLU A 52 -9.41 15.16 -2.14
CA GLU A 52 -10.30 15.63 -3.20
C GLU A 52 -11.27 16.72 -2.76
N GLY A 53 -11.92 16.57 -1.62
CA GLY A 53 -13.06 17.41 -1.28
C GLY A 53 -14.27 17.16 -2.18
N ALA A 54 -15.02 18.22 -2.52
CA ALA A 54 -16.19 18.15 -3.41
C ALA A 54 -17.11 16.97 -3.06
N TRP A 55 -17.37 16.78 -1.77
CA TRP A 55 -17.94 15.57 -1.17
C TRP A 55 -19.37 15.25 -1.65
N ASN A 56 -20.11 16.24 -2.13
CA ASN A 56 -21.49 16.13 -2.61
C ASN A 56 -21.68 16.74 -4.02
N GLU A 57 -20.59 16.90 -4.78
CA GLU A 57 -20.64 17.49 -6.11
C GLU A 57 -20.67 16.41 -7.20
N ASP A 58 -21.25 16.80 -8.36
CA ASP A 58 -21.28 15.99 -9.58
C ASP A 58 -21.83 14.56 -9.40
N GLY A 59 -22.74 14.40 -8.42
CA GLY A 59 -23.42 13.14 -8.16
C GLY A 59 -22.60 12.14 -7.34
N LYS A 60 -21.52 12.59 -6.66
CA LYS A 60 -20.80 11.73 -5.71
C LYS A 60 -21.74 11.28 -4.59
N GLY A 61 -21.77 9.97 -4.31
CA GLY A 61 -22.47 9.39 -3.17
C GLY A 61 -21.72 9.55 -1.85
N GLU A 62 -22.43 9.29 -0.75
CA GLU A 62 -21.84 9.27 0.59
C GLU A 62 -20.91 8.07 0.77
N SER A 63 -19.71 8.28 1.32
CA SER A 63 -18.82 7.23 1.76
C SER A 63 -18.93 6.94 3.26
N ILE A 64 -18.40 5.79 3.72
CA ILE A 64 -18.33 5.49 5.15
C ILE A 64 -17.54 6.55 5.92
N TRP A 65 -16.56 7.20 5.30
CA TRP A 65 -15.80 8.28 5.94
C TRP A 65 -16.59 9.58 6.00
N ASP A 66 -17.41 9.91 4.99
CA ASP A 66 -18.29 11.07 5.05
C ASP A 66 -19.23 10.98 6.28
N ARG A 67 -19.80 9.79 6.53
CA ARG A 67 -20.67 9.55 7.70
C ARG A 67 -19.87 9.49 9.01
N PHE A 68 -18.76 8.79 9.03
CA PHE A 68 -17.96 8.59 10.24
C PHE A 68 -17.42 9.92 10.81
N THR A 69 -17.00 10.84 9.96
CA THR A 69 -16.47 12.15 10.38
C THR A 69 -17.52 13.06 11.03
N LEU A 70 -18.80 12.77 10.82
CA LEU A 70 -19.89 13.51 11.47
C LEU A 70 -20.19 13.00 12.88
N ALA A 71 -19.68 11.82 13.25
CA ALA A 71 -19.94 11.25 14.56
C ALA A 71 -19.07 11.95 15.64
N PRO A 72 -19.68 12.47 16.74
CA PRO A 72 -18.94 13.21 17.76
C PRO A 72 -17.78 12.41 18.36
N GLY A 73 -16.61 13.05 18.49
CA GLY A 73 -15.41 12.48 19.13
C GLY A 73 -14.67 11.42 18.32
N LYS A 74 -15.04 11.20 17.07
CA LYS A 74 -14.37 10.25 16.18
C LYS A 74 -13.13 10.83 15.49
N ILE A 75 -13.20 12.10 15.16
CA ILE A 75 -12.10 12.81 14.50
C ILE A 75 -11.61 13.93 15.41
N LEU A 76 -10.31 14.08 15.51
CA LEU A 76 -9.68 15.18 16.25
C LEU A 76 -10.20 16.52 15.72
N ASN A 77 -10.55 17.43 16.62
CA ASN A 77 -11.15 18.75 16.34
C ASN A 77 -12.49 18.71 15.58
N GLY A 78 -13.07 17.54 15.28
CA GLY A 78 -14.25 17.42 14.45
C GLY A 78 -14.00 17.73 12.98
N ASP A 79 -12.76 17.59 12.51
CA ASP A 79 -12.37 17.81 11.12
C ASP A 79 -13.09 16.83 10.17
N THR A 80 -13.28 17.22 8.91
CA THR A 80 -13.92 16.40 7.88
C THR A 80 -13.17 16.48 6.56
N GLY A 81 -13.31 15.45 5.70
CA GLY A 81 -12.77 15.46 4.33
C GLY A 81 -13.61 16.25 3.31
N LYS A 82 -14.63 17.02 3.74
CA LYS A 82 -15.59 17.68 2.82
C LYS A 82 -14.94 18.64 1.83
N VAL A 83 -13.92 19.36 2.26
CA VAL A 83 -13.10 20.24 1.41
C VAL A 83 -11.72 19.63 1.19
N ALA A 84 -11.13 19.05 2.24
CA ALA A 84 -9.79 18.46 2.22
C ALA A 84 -8.75 19.44 1.61
N CYS A 85 -8.04 19.01 0.57
CA CYS A 85 -7.12 19.87 -0.19
C CYS A 85 -7.79 20.51 -1.41
N ASP A 86 -9.06 20.27 -1.64
CA ASP A 86 -9.81 20.74 -2.82
C ASP A 86 -9.19 20.29 -4.16
N SER A 87 -8.55 19.11 -4.14
CA SER A 87 -7.87 18.58 -5.33
C SER A 87 -8.84 18.25 -6.46
N TYR A 88 -10.14 18.06 -6.18
CA TYR A 88 -11.15 17.91 -7.21
C TYR A 88 -11.19 19.11 -8.17
N HIS A 89 -11.05 20.33 -7.65
CA HIS A 89 -11.01 21.56 -8.43
C HIS A 89 -9.58 21.99 -8.82
N LYS A 90 -8.56 21.59 -8.02
CA LYS A 90 -7.18 22.06 -8.12
C LYS A 90 -6.18 21.00 -8.61
N TYR A 91 -6.66 19.92 -9.27
CA TYR A 91 -5.81 18.83 -9.72
C TYR A 91 -4.70 19.28 -10.68
N GLU A 92 -4.92 20.33 -11.47
CA GLU A 92 -3.89 20.88 -12.36
C GLU A 92 -2.72 21.50 -11.59
N GLU A 93 -3.01 22.18 -10.45
CA GLU A 93 -1.99 22.67 -9.53
C GLU A 93 -1.20 21.51 -8.92
N ASP A 94 -1.88 20.41 -8.54
CA ASP A 94 -1.26 19.23 -7.97
C ASP A 94 -0.33 18.53 -8.98
N VAL A 95 -0.73 18.45 -10.26
CA VAL A 95 0.12 17.96 -11.36
C VAL A 95 1.34 18.87 -11.55
N ALA A 96 1.16 20.19 -11.43
CA ALA A 96 2.28 21.14 -11.52
C ALA A 96 3.29 20.96 -10.37
N LEU A 97 2.85 20.62 -9.15
CA LEU A 97 3.74 20.29 -8.04
C LEU A 97 4.61 19.06 -8.34
N LEU A 98 4.02 17.98 -8.84
CA LEU A 98 4.76 16.78 -9.24
C LEU A 98 5.86 17.11 -10.28
N LYS A 99 5.50 17.90 -11.28
CA LYS A 99 6.43 18.36 -12.31
C LYS A 99 7.56 19.23 -11.75
N ALA A 100 7.23 20.16 -10.83
CA ALA A 100 8.21 21.03 -10.18
C ALA A 100 9.21 20.24 -9.33
N MET A 101 8.79 19.10 -8.74
CA MET A 101 9.63 18.17 -8.00
C MET A 101 10.28 17.08 -8.88
N ASN A 102 10.23 17.18 -10.21
CA ASN A 102 10.78 16.18 -11.16
C ASN A 102 10.25 14.75 -10.96
N LEU A 103 9.07 14.58 -10.37
CA LEU A 103 8.48 13.26 -10.16
C LEU A 103 7.92 12.70 -11.47
N LYS A 104 8.04 11.39 -11.65
CA LYS A 104 7.65 10.69 -12.86
C LYS A 104 6.50 9.71 -12.65
N SER A 105 5.98 9.60 -11.45
CA SER A 105 4.79 8.83 -11.14
C SER A 105 3.95 9.52 -10.08
N TYR A 106 2.66 9.41 -10.22
CA TYR A 106 1.69 9.83 -9.22
C TYR A 106 0.78 8.66 -8.87
N ARG A 107 0.86 8.22 -7.62
CA ARG A 107 -0.09 7.27 -7.06
C ARG A 107 -1.22 8.04 -6.40
N PHE A 108 -2.44 7.78 -6.83
CA PHE A 108 -3.67 8.36 -6.25
C PHE A 108 -4.73 7.27 -6.12
N SER A 109 -5.75 7.47 -5.33
CA SER A 109 -6.89 6.57 -5.35
C SER A 109 -8.06 7.16 -6.11
N THR A 110 -8.97 6.30 -6.57
CA THR A 110 -10.23 6.71 -7.16
C THR A 110 -11.35 6.49 -6.16
N ALA A 111 -12.22 7.50 -5.96
CA ALA A 111 -13.35 7.39 -5.06
C ALA A 111 -14.46 6.53 -5.71
N TRP A 112 -14.72 5.34 -5.16
CA TRP A 112 -15.78 4.47 -5.66
C TRP A 112 -17.14 5.19 -5.69
N THR A 113 -17.41 6.01 -4.68
CA THR A 113 -18.64 6.82 -4.58
C THR A 113 -18.79 7.89 -5.66
N ARG A 114 -17.72 8.32 -6.34
CA ARG A 114 -17.83 9.19 -7.53
C ARG A 114 -18.24 8.40 -8.77
N ILE A 115 -17.82 7.14 -8.86
CA ILE A 115 -18.06 6.29 -10.03
C ILE A 115 -19.40 5.57 -9.93
N GLN A 116 -19.70 5.00 -8.77
CA GLN A 116 -20.98 4.36 -8.44
C GLN A 116 -21.45 4.91 -7.08
N PRO A 117 -22.30 5.94 -7.05
CA PRO A 117 -22.69 6.62 -5.82
C PRO A 117 -23.21 5.70 -4.72
N ASP A 118 -23.98 4.68 -5.09
CA ASP A 118 -24.54 3.68 -4.17
C ASP A 118 -23.75 2.36 -4.15
N GLY A 119 -22.58 2.34 -4.80
CA GLY A 119 -21.73 1.14 -4.94
C GLY A 119 -22.26 0.11 -5.91
N THR A 120 -23.32 0.38 -6.63
CA THR A 120 -23.99 -0.51 -7.61
C THR A 120 -24.54 0.29 -8.80
N GLY A 121 -25.00 -0.42 -9.84
CA GLY A 121 -25.64 0.21 -10.99
C GLY A 121 -24.69 0.84 -11.99
N PRO A 122 -25.21 1.69 -12.90
CA PRO A 122 -24.41 2.31 -13.95
C PRO A 122 -23.38 3.31 -13.38
N ALA A 123 -22.32 3.53 -14.14
CA ALA A 123 -21.32 4.51 -13.77
C ALA A 123 -21.86 5.94 -13.86
N ASN A 124 -21.48 6.77 -12.91
CA ASN A 124 -21.65 8.21 -12.97
C ASN A 124 -20.61 8.82 -13.92
N GLN A 125 -21.09 9.31 -15.07
CA GLN A 125 -20.20 9.83 -16.12
C GLN A 125 -19.36 11.02 -15.64
N LYS A 126 -19.88 11.90 -14.80
CA LYS A 126 -19.14 13.05 -14.27
C LYS A 126 -17.94 12.64 -13.41
N GLY A 127 -18.09 11.55 -12.63
CA GLY A 127 -16.99 10.96 -11.86
C GLY A 127 -15.91 10.37 -12.79
N LEU A 128 -16.29 9.64 -13.82
CA LEU A 128 -15.37 9.15 -14.85
C LEU A 128 -14.64 10.29 -15.56
N ASP A 129 -15.35 11.35 -15.94
CA ASP A 129 -14.79 12.51 -16.63
C ASP A 129 -13.73 13.22 -15.77
N TYR A 130 -13.92 13.29 -14.43
CA TYR A 130 -12.92 13.85 -13.53
C TYR A 130 -11.61 13.04 -13.58
N TYR A 131 -11.67 11.72 -13.40
CA TYR A 131 -10.46 10.89 -13.45
C TYR A 131 -9.86 10.81 -14.86
N SER A 132 -10.67 10.97 -15.90
CA SER A 132 -10.17 11.10 -17.28
C SER A 132 -9.34 12.37 -17.44
N ARG A 133 -9.85 13.55 -17.00
CA ARG A 133 -9.10 14.82 -17.05
C ARG A 133 -7.81 14.76 -16.23
N LEU A 134 -7.85 14.20 -15.00
CA LEU A 134 -6.65 14.01 -14.19
C LEU A 134 -5.62 13.12 -14.90
N THR A 135 -6.08 12.02 -15.50
CA THR A 135 -5.22 11.10 -16.25
C THR A 135 -4.55 11.80 -17.42
N ASP A 136 -5.31 12.56 -18.21
CA ASP A 136 -4.79 13.28 -19.36
C ASP A 136 -3.77 14.34 -18.93
N ALA A 137 -4.05 15.11 -17.88
CA ALA A 137 -3.11 16.10 -17.33
C ALA A 137 -1.78 15.47 -16.85
N LEU A 138 -1.85 14.29 -16.22
CA LEU A 138 -0.66 13.55 -15.80
C LEU A 138 0.17 13.09 -17.01
N LEU A 139 -0.48 12.49 -18.00
CA LEU A 139 0.18 11.98 -19.21
C LEU A 139 0.81 13.12 -20.04
N GLU A 140 0.12 14.25 -20.20
CA GLU A 140 0.66 15.46 -20.84
C GLU A 140 1.88 16.02 -20.10
N ALA A 141 1.91 15.89 -18.75
CA ALA A 141 3.06 16.26 -17.94
C ALA A 141 4.21 15.22 -17.97
N GLY A 142 4.04 14.08 -18.66
CA GLY A 142 4.99 12.97 -18.69
C GLY A 142 5.11 12.24 -17.35
N ILE A 143 4.00 12.17 -16.60
CA ILE A 143 3.88 11.55 -15.29
C ILE A 143 3.03 10.28 -15.42
N ARG A 144 3.56 9.14 -14.99
CA ARG A 144 2.86 7.85 -14.99
C ARG A 144 1.74 7.87 -13.94
N PRO A 145 0.47 7.69 -14.30
CA PRO A 145 -0.60 7.47 -13.33
C PRO A 145 -0.50 6.06 -12.73
N LEU A 146 -0.73 5.94 -11.41
CA LEU A 146 -0.86 4.68 -10.69
C LEU A 146 -2.10 4.76 -9.77
N PRO A 147 -3.31 4.58 -10.32
CA PRO A 147 -4.52 4.61 -9.50
C PRO A 147 -4.63 3.37 -8.62
N THR A 148 -5.12 3.59 -7.39
CA THR A 148 -5.57 2.57 -6.46
C THR A 148 -7.09 2.60 -6.45
N LEU A 149 -7.75 1.46 -6.73
CA LEU A 149 -9.21 1.42 -6.85
C LEU A 149 -9.92 1.63 -5.51
N TYR A 150 -9.34 1.14 -4.42
CA TYR A 150 -9.95 1.26 -3.10
C TYR A 150 -8.96 1.75 -2.06
N HIS A 151 -9.24 2.92 -1.49
CA HIS A 151 -8.47 3.50 -0.38
C HIS A 151 -9.43 3.97 0.72
N TRP A 152 -10.24 2.99 1.21
CA TRP A 152 -11.02 3.00 2.44
C TRP A 152 -12.38 3.69 2.38
N ASP A 153 -12.75 4.26 1.27
CA ASP A 153 -13.98 5.06 1.04
C ASP A 153 -15.13 4.24 0.43
N LEU A 154 -15.49 3.12 1.11
CA LEU A 154 -16.63 2.29 0.72
C LEU A 154 -17.91 3.14 0.61
N PRO A 155 -18.72 2.98 -0.46
CA PRO A 155 -20.04 3.56 -0.51
C PRO A 155 -20.87 3.21 0.73
N GLN A 156 -21.46 4.23 1.37
CA GLN A 156 -22.21 4.05 2.60
C GLN A 156 -23.39 3.11 2.44
N GLU A 157 -24.04 3.13 1.28
CA GLU A 157 -25.15 2.23 0.96
C GLU A 157 -24.72 0.74 0.99
N LEU A 158 -23.48 0.41 0.58
CA LEU A 158 -22.95 -0.94 0.74
C LEU A 158 -22.72 -1.29 2.21
N GLU A 159 -22.22 -0.33 3.01
CA GLU A 159 -22.05 -0.54 4.45
C GLU A 159 -23.39 -0.72 5.17
N ASP A 160 -24.42 0.03 4.79
CA ASP A 160 -25.76 -0.08 5.34
C ASP A 160 -26.40 -1.45 5.02
N ARG A 161 -25.94 -2.13 3.95
CA ARG A 161 -26.27 -3.53 3.60
C ARG A 161 -25.36 -4.56 4.27
N GLY A 162 -24.39 -4.13 5.09
CA GLY A 162 -23.50 -4.98 5.86
C GLY A 162 -22.01 -4.85 5.53
N GLY A 163 -21.65 -4.13 4.49
CA GLY A 163 -20.28 -3.75 4.14
C GLY A 163 -19.38 -4.93 3.74
N TRP A 164 -18.08 -4.81 4.02
CA TRP A 164 -17.10 -5.85 3.70
C TRP A 164 -17.36 -7.22 4.33
N PRO A 165 -18.00 -7.38 5.51
CA PRO A 165 -18.41 -8.70 6.00
C PRO A 165 -19.41 -9.46 5.10
N VAL A 166 -20.07 -8.77 4.18
CA VAL A 166 -21.05 -9.37 3.24
C VAL A 166 -20.38 -9.72 1.93
N ARG A 167 -20.44 -10.99 1.56
CA ARG A 167 -19.77 -11.56 0.37
C ARG A 167 -20.09 -10.83 -0.94
N ASP A 168 -21.34 -10.34 -1.11
CA ASP A 168 -21.77 -9.60 -2.31
C ASP A 168 -20.90 -8.37 -2.57
N THR A 169 -20.31 -7.75 -1.54
CA THR A 169 -19.41 -6.60 -1.68
C THR A 169 -18.20 -6.91 -2.57
N ALA A 170 -17.72 -8.16 -2.57
CA ALA A 170 -16.64 -8.57 -3.48
C ALA A 170 -17.06 -8.50 -4.95
N GLN A 171 -18.28 -8.90 -5.28
CA GLN A 171 -18.82 -8.78 -6.64
C GLN A 171 -19.00 -7.31 -7.02
N ARG A 172 -19.51 -6.47 -6.11
CA ARG A 172 -19.66 -5.02 -6.38
C ARG A 172 -18.31 -4.36 -6.66
N PHE A 173 -17.27 -4.75 -5.92
CA PHE A 173 -15.92 -4.27 -6.20
C PHE A 173 -15.42 -4.73 -7.58
N ALA A 174 -15.68 -5.97 -7.98
CA ALA A 174 -15.30 -6.46 -9.30
C ALA A 174 -16.04 -5.72 -10.44
N ASP A 175 -17.32 -5.40 -10.24
CA ASP A 175 -18.11 -4.59 -11.18
C ASP A 175 -17.51 -3.16 -11.31
N TYR A 176 -17.14 -2.55 -10.19
CA TYR A 176 -16.44 -1.25 -10.18
C TYR A 176 -15.08 -1.30 -10.87
N ALA A 177 -14.30 -2.34 -10.63
CA ALA A 177 -12.99 -2.55 -11.26
C ALA A 177 -13.12 -2.70 -12.79
N ASP A 178 -14.14 -3.43 -13.28
CA ASP A 178 -14.47 -3.55 -14.71
C ASP A 178 -14.80 -2.18 -15.33
N ILE A 179 -15.64 -1.38 -14.65
CA ILE A 179 -15.98 -0.02 -15.12
C ILE A 179 -14.71 0.83 -15.28
N MET A 180 -13.84 0.85 -14.28
CA MET A 180 -12.61 1.64 -14.31
C MET A 180 -11.65 1.17 -15.39
N ALA A 181 -11.49 -0.15 -15.55
CA ALA A 181 -10.64 -0.71 -16.61
C ALA A 181 -11.14 -0.35 -18.01
N ARG A 182 -12.47 -0.36 -18.25
CA ARG A 182 -13.07 0.06 -19.53
C ARG A 182 -12.91 1.55 -19.79
N ALA A 183 -13.05 2.36 -18.73
CA ALA A 183 -13.03 3.83 -18.89
C ALA A 183 -11.63 4.39 -19.11
N LEU A 184 -10.59 3.81 -18.47
CA LEU A 184 -9.25 4.40 -18.41
C LEU A 184 -8.13 3.41 -18.77
N GLY A 185 -8.42 2.14 -18.99
CA GLY A 185 -7.42 1.11 -19.27
C GLY A 185 -6.80 1.18 -20.67
N ASP A 186 -7.25 2.10 -21.51
CA ASP A 186 -6.62 2.48 -22.78
C ASP A 186 -5.39 3.39 -22.57
N ARG A 187 -5.36 4.15 -21.48
CA ARG A 187 -4.34 5.16 -21.16
C ARG A 187 -3.53 4.83 -19.91
N ILE A 188 -4.08 4.06 -18.99
CA ILE A 188 -3.43 3.66 -17.75
C ILE A 188 -3.06 2.17 -17.83
N GLU A 189 -1.76 1.87 -17.77
CA GLU A 189 -1.25 0.50 -17.78
C GLU A 189 -1.19 -0.11 -16.37
N ASN A 190 -0.79 0.68 -15.34
CA ASN A 190 -0.49 0.18 -14.00
C ASN A 190 -1.59 0.56 -13.01
N TRP A 191 -2.10 -0.44 -12.27
CA TRP A 191 -3.23 -0.30 -11.35
C TRP A 191 -2.94 -1.01 -10.02
N ALA A 192 -3.42 -0.47 -8.92
CA ALA A 192 -3.49 -1.16 -7.65
C ALA A 192 -4.96 -1.41 -7.26
N LEU A 193 -5.28 -2.62 -6.78
CA LEU A 193 -6.65 -2.96 -6.37
C LEU A 193 -7.01 -2.30 -5.05
N PHE A 194 -6.26 -2.58 -4.01
CA PHE A 194 -6.52 -2.12 -2.65
C PHE A 194 -5.31 -1.42 -2.06
N ASN A 195 -5.58 -0.46 -1.16
CA ASN A 195 -4.61 0.02 -0.20
C ASN A 195 -4.85 -0.60 1.18
N GLU A 196 -3.82 -1.29 1.73
CA GLU A 196 -3.73 -1.71 3.12
C GLU A 196 -4.99 -2.42 3.66
N SER A 197 -5.31 -3.55 3.06
CA SER A 197 -6.50 -4.31 3.43
C SER A 197 -6.58 -4.65 4.93
N LYS A 198 -5.44 -4.84 5.59
CA LYS A 198 -5.37 -5.05 7.04
C LYS A 198 -5.82 -3.81 7.80
N ALA A 199 -5.32 -2.62 7.42
CA ALA A 199 -5.57 -1.39 8.17
C ALA A 199 -7.06 -1.10 8.26
N PHE A 200 -7.78 -0.99 7.15
CA PHE A 200 -9.20 -0.64 7.19
C PHE A 200 -10.08 -1.77 7.75
N THR A 201 -9.71 -3.04 7.55
CA THR A 201 -10.49 -4.14 8.13
C THR A 201 -10.28 -4.25 9.64
N GLN A 202 -9.04 -4.15 10.11
CA GLN A 202 -8.72 -4.25 11.53
C GLN A 202 -9.21 -3.03 12.31
N ILE A 203 -8.87 -1.82 11.86
CA ILE A 203 -9.18 -0.61 12.62
C ILE A 203 -10.66 -0.23 12.46
N GLY A 204 -11.26 -0.48 11.30
CA GLY A 204 -12.65 -0.17 11.01
C GLY A 204 -13.66 -1.16 11.56
N TYR A 205 -13.39 -2.48 11.41
CA TYR A 205 -14.36 -3.52 11.79
C TYR A 205 -14.06 -4.17 13.14
N TRP A 206 -12.78 -4.34 13.52
CA TRP A 206 -12.45 -4.94 14.81
C TRP A 206 -12.38 -3.91 15.93
N GLN A 207 -11.55 -2.85 15.75
CA GLN A 207 -11.28 -1.86 16.80
C GLN A 207 -12.34 -0.75 16.84
N GLY A 208 -12.95 -0.42 15.71
CA GLY A 208 -13.95 0.64 15.56
C GLY A 208 -13.40 2.05 15.76
N ALA A 209 -12.09 2.21 15.60
CA ALA A 209 -11.42 3.51 15.68
C ALA A 209 -11.47 4.29 14.37
N TRP A 210 -11.67 3.62 13.23
CA TRP A 210 -11.86 4.20 11.92
C TRP A 210 -13.23 3.82 11.32
N ALA A 211 -13.60 4.44 10.20
CA ALA A 211 -14.81 4.06 9.47
C ALA A 211 -14.78 2.56 9.07
N PRO A 212 -15.89 1.85 9.16
CA PRO A 212 -17.23 2.29 9.54
C PRO A 212 -17.48 2.40 11.05
N GLY A 213 -16.51 2.09 11.91
CA GLY A 213 -16.60 2.24 13.35
C GLY A 213 -17.16 1.03 14.09
N ARG A 214 -17.15 -0.15 13.49
CA ARG A 214 -17.62 -1.40 14.12
C ARG A 214 -16.58 -1.90 15.14
N LYS A 215 -17.08 -2.54 16.19
CA LYS A 215 -16.26 -3.23 17.22
C LYS A 215 -16.67 -4.69 17.24
N ASP A 216 -16.41 -5.41 16.17
CA ASP A 216 -16.83 -6.78 15.96
C ASP A 216 -15.69 -7.63 15.35
N PRO A 217 -14.96 -8.42 16.18
CA PRO A 217 -13.90 -9.30 15.70
C PRO A 217 -14.34 -10.34 14.68
N LEU A 218 -15.60 -10.82 14.75
CA LEU A 218 -16.12 -11.78 13.76
C LEU A 218 -16.38 -11.09 12.42
N ALA A 219 -16.90 -9.87 12.44
CA ALA A 219 -17.03 -9.05 11.24
C ALA A 219 -15.68 -8.79 10.58
N PHE A 220 -14.61 -8.57 11.35
CA PHE A 220 -13.25 -8.44 10.83
C PHE A 220 -12.84 -9.66 10.00
N PHE A 221 -12.92 -10.89 10.54
CA PHE A 221 -12.50 -12.08 9.79
C PHE A 221 -13.32 -12.31 8.53
N LYS A 222 -14.64 -12.08 8.57
CA LYS A 222 -15.48 -12.13 7.37
C LYS A 222 -15.12 -11.03 6.37
N ALA A 223 -14.86 -9.81 6.83
CA ALA A 223 -14.42 -8.71 5.97
C ALA A 223 -13.09 -9.04 5.28
N THR A 224 -12.10 -9.60 6.00
CA THR A 224 -10.82 -9.98 5.40
C THR A 224 -10.99 -11.01 4.29
N HIS A 225 -11.87 -11.99 4.50
CA HIS A 225 -12.13 -13.00 3.47
C HIS A 225 -12.82 -12.41 2.23
N THR A 226 -13.84 -11.56 2.43
CA THR A 226 -14.53 -10.89 1.32
C THR A 226 -13.58 -9.96 0.55
N VAL A 227 -12.67 -9.27 1.23
CA VAL A 227 -11.63 -8.44 0.58
C VAL A 227 -10.66 -9.30 -0.22
N ASN A 228 -10.27 -10.49 0.27
CA ASN A 228 -9.45 -11.42 -0.50
C ASN A 228 -10.19 -11.93 -1.74
N LEU A 229 -11.49 -12.26 -1.65
CA LEU A 229 -12.31 -12.56 -2.82
C LEU A 229 -12.34 -11.38 -3.79
N ALA A 230 -12.51 -10.16 -3.29
CA ALA A 230 -12.52 -8.96 -4.13
C ALA A 230 -11.19 -8.72 -4.85
N HIS A 231 -10.05 -9.09 -4.26
CA HIS A 231 -8.76 -9.06 -4.96
C HIS A 231 -8.77 -9.95 -6.20
N GLY A 232 -9.12 -11.23 -6.04
CA GLY A 232 -9.11 -12.17 -7.16
C GLY A 232 -10.17 -11.84 -8.22
N MET A 233 -11.39 -11.50 -7.79
CA MET A 233 -12.49 -11.15 -8.69
C MET A 233 -12.23 -9.84 -9.43
N GLY A 234 -11.74 -8.80 -8.75
CA GLY A 234 -11.36 -7.53 -9.36
C GLY A 234 -10.20 -7.67 -10.34
N TYR A 235 -9.17 -8.45 -9.97
CA TYR A 235 -8.07 -8.81 -10.88
C TYR A 235 -8.59 -9.48 -12.16
N ALA A 236 -9.43 -10.49 -12.00
CA ALA A 236 -9.99 -11.23 -13.14
C ALA A 236 -10.85 -10.33 -14.04
N ALA A 237 -11.71 -9.48 -13.44
CA ALA A 237 -12.54 -8.52 -14.17
C ALA A 237 -11.69 -7.55 -15.02
N MET A 238 -10.67 -6.93 -14.44
CA MET A 238 -9.79 -6.01 -15.16
C MET A 238 -8.99 -6.72 -16.27
N LYS A 239 -8.44 -7.92 -16.00
CA LYS A 239 -7.72 -8.72 -17.00
C LYS A 239 -8.62 -9.17 -18.15
N ALA A 240 -9.90 -9.41 -17.89
CA ALA A 240 -10.88 -9.72 -18.93
C ALA A 240 -11.14 -8.53 -19.88
N VAL A 241 -11.09 -7.30 -19.36
CA VAL A 241 -11.20 -6.08 -20.18
C VAL A 241 -9.94 -5.88 -21.01
N ASN A 242 -8.77 -5.93 -20.38
CA ASN A 242 -7.50 -5.76 -21.07
C ASN A 242 -6.41 -6.60 -20.39
N PRO A 243 -5.98 -7.74 -20.99
CA PRO A 243 -4.98 -8.63 -20.41
C PRO A 243 -3.57 -7.99 -20.27
N LYS A 244 -3.32 -6.85 -20.92
CA LYS A 244 -2.03 -6.15 -20.86
C LYS A 244 -1.90 -5.28 -19.61
N LEU A 245 -2.99 -4.98 -18.90
CA LEU A 245 -2.93 -4.19 -17.69
C LEU A 245 -1.98 -4.83 -16.67
N LYS A 246 -1.19 -4.01 -16.00
CA LYS A 246 -0.29 -4.40 -14.91
C LYS A 246 -1.00 -4.12 -13.58
N ILE A 247 -1.47 -5.17 -12.95
CA ILE A 247 -2.32 -5.08 -11.77
C ILE A 247 -1.56 -5.57 -10.54
N GLY A 248 -1.41 -4.70 -9.56
CA GLY A 248 -0.88 -5.00 -8.23
C GLY A 248 -1.90 -4.78 -7.13
N SER A 249 -1.46 -4.94 -5.90
CA SER A 249 -2.18 -4.47 -4.71
C SER A 249 -1.18 -3.98 -3.68
N VAL A 250 -1.63 -3.15 -2.73
CA VAL A 250 -0.77 -2.47 -1.78
C VAL A 250 -1.00 -3.01 -0.38
N PHE A 251 0.08 -3.43 0.25
CA PHE A 251 0.08 -4.04 1.58
C PHE A 251 0.92 -3.19 2.55
N ASP A 252 0.37 -2.89 3.71
CA ASP A 252 1.10 -2.31 4.82
C ASP A 252 1.91 -3.40 5.52
N VAL A 253 3.19 -3.14 5.71
CA VAL A 253 4.12 -4.11 6.29
C VAL A 253 4.98 -3.47 7.36
N SER A 254 5.27 -4.22 8.42
CA SER A 254 6.15 -3.79 9.50
C SER A 254 6.91 -4.98 10.09
N PRO A 255 8.21 -4.84 10.42
CA PRO A 255 8.92 -5.86 11.19
C PRO A 255 8.23 -6.08 12.54
N GLN A 256 7.93 -7.34 12.84
CA GLN A 256 7.38 -7.75 14.13
C GLN A 256 8.54 -8.17 15.02
N ILE A 257 8.86 -7.36 16.04
CA ILE A 257 10.04 -7.50 16.87
C ILE A 257 9.65 -8.12 18.22
N ALA A 258 10.19 -9.30 18.57
CA ALA A 258 9.99 -9.90 19.88
C ALA A 258 10.49 -8.96 20.99
N SER A 259 9.69 -8.77 22.03
CA SER A 259 10.00 -7.85 23.13
C SER A 259 11.21 -8.29 23.94
N THR A 260 11.38 -9.62 24.07
CA THR A 260 12.49 -10.27 24.77
C THR A 260 12.99 -11.48 23.96
N ASP A 261 14.07 -12.10 24.43
CA ASP A 261 14.59 -13.35 23.85
C ASP A 261 13.81 -14.60 24.30
N SER A 262 12.71 -14.44 25.04
CA SER A 262 11.87 -15.57 25.47
C SER A 262 11.25 -16.29 24.26
N GLU A 263 11.05 -17.59 24.36
CA GLU A 263 10.40 -18.38 23.31
C GLU A 263 8.94 -17.95 23.09
N GLY A 264 8.26 -17.47 24.16
CA GLY A 264 6.91 -16.92 24.07
C GLY A 264 6.84 -15.66 23.20
N ASP A 265 7.71 -14.68 23.44
CA ASP A 265 7.73 -13.43 22.65
C ASP A 265 8.17 -13.68 21.19
N LYS A 266 9.12 -14.60 20.96
CA LYS A 266 9.52 -15.00 19.60
C LYS A 266 8.36 -15.66 18.85
N ALA A 267 7.63 -16.57 19.49
CA ALA A 267 6.45 -17.20 18.91
C ALA A 267 5.34 -16.18 18.64
N ALA A 268 5.13 -15.23 19.54
CA ALA A 268 4.20 -14.14 19.40
C ALA A 268 4.55 -13.24 18.20
N ALA A 269 5.84 -12.91 18.00
CA ALA A 269 6.29 -12.13 16.84
C ALA A 269 6.06 -12.89 15.52
N VAL A 270 6.31 -14.21 15.48
CA VAL A 270 5.99 -15.05 14.31
C VAL A 270 4.48 -15.08 14.03
N PHE A 271 3.65 -15.19 15.06
CA PHE A 271 2.20 -15.14 14.93
C PHE A 271 1.75 -13.80 14.34
N MET A 272 2.27 -12.68 14.86
CA MET A 272 1.94 -11.34 14.37
C MET A 272 2.48 -11.08 12.96
N ASP A 273 3.63 -11.63 12.56
CA ASP A 273 4.09 -11.57 11.17
C ASP A 273 3.09 -12.24 10.21
N LYS A 274 2.56 -13.41 10.59
CA LYS A 274 1.52 -14.10 9.82
C LYS A 274 0.23 -13.28 9.72
N LEU A 275 -0.24 -12.74 10.83
CA LEU A 275 -1.50 -11.96 10.87
C LEU A 275 -1.34 -10.58 10.23
N SER A 276 -0.22 -9.90 10.44
CA SER A 276 -0.03 -8.52 10.00
C SER A 276 0.56 -8.42 8.59
N ASN A 277 1.60 -9.20 8.27
CA ASN A 277 2.32 -9.06 7.00
C ASN A 277 1.87 -10.08 5.95
N LEU A 278 1.47 -11.31 6.35
CA LEU A 278 1.21 -12.38 5.41
C LEU A 278 -0.27 -12.63 5.15
N TRP A 279 -1.16 -12.23 6.05
CA TRP A 279 -2.58 -12.57 6.01
C TRP A 279 -3.25 -12.28 4.66
N PHE A 280 -3.00 -11.11 4.09
CA PHE A 280 -3.53 -10.75 2.77
C PHE A 280 -2.59 -11.14 1.64
N VAL A 281 -1.30 -10.89 1.75
CA VAL A 281 -0.34 -11.16 0.68
C VAL A 281 -0.33 -12.63 0.29
N GLN A 282 -0.18 -13.52 1.29
CA GLN A 282 -0.16 -14.96 1.03
C GLN A 282 -1.50 -15.45 0.48
N SER A 283 -2.62 -15.03 1.11
CA SER A 283 -3.95 -15.48 0.69
C SER A 283 -4.26 -15.10 -0.75
N VAL A 284 -3.96 -13.87 -1.15
CA VAL A 284 -4.17 -13.41 -2.53
C VAL A 284 -3.25 -14.13 -3.52
N LEU A 285 -1.99 -14.38 -3.16
CA LEU A 285 -1.05 -15.02 -4.09
C LEU A 285 -1.23 -16.53 -4.20
N THR A 286 -1.70 -17.19 -3.14
CA THR A 286 -1.73 -18.67 -3.07
C THR A 286 -3.12 -19.29 -2.94
N GLY A 287 -4.14 -18.52 -2.61
CA GLY A 287 -5.47 -19.04 -2.26
C GLY A 287 -5.55 -19.67 -0.87
N ALA A 288 -4.52 -19.52 -0.03
CA ALA A 288 -4.45 -20.14 1.29
C ALA A 288 -4.01 -19.15 2.37
N TYR A 289 -4.72 -19.14 3.47
CA TYR A 289 -4.34 -18.34 4.64
C TYR A 289 -3.10 -18.91 5.35
N PRO A 290 -2.29 -18.06 6.03
CA PRO A 290 -1.19 -18.51 6.87
C PRO A 290 -1.69 -19.46 7.97
N GLU A 291 -1.06 -20.62 8.10
CA GLU A 291 -1.40 -21.60 9.12
C GLU A 291 -1.10 -21.09 10.53
N GLY A 292 -1.92 -21.53 11.51
CA GLY A 292 -1.72 -21.27 12.93
C GLY A 292 -2.12 -19.87 13.40
N VAL A 293 -2.85 -19.09 12.58
CA VAL A 293 -3.48 -17.82 13.00
C VAL A 293 -4.88 -18.08 13.54
N LEU A 294 -5.68 -18.86 12.82
CA LEU A 294 -6.99 -19.31 13.29
C LEU A 294 -6.95 -20.80 13.65
N PRO A 295 -7.81 -21.27 14.59
CA PRO A 295 -8.01 -22.70 14.83
C PRO A 295 -8.40 -23.40 13.53
N ALA A 296 -7.66 -24.45 13.12
CA ALA A 296 -7.81 -25.09 11.82
C ALA A 296 -9.21 -25.68 11.60
N ASP A 297 -9.82 -26.20 12.66
CA ASP A 297 -11.19 -26.78 12.66
C ASP A 297 -12.30 -25.73 12.53
N ARG A 298 -12.01 -24.45 12.76
CA ARG A 298 -12.97 -23.34 12.74
C ARG A 298 -12.65 -22.26 11.70
N GLN A 299 -11.52 -22.34 11.02
CA GLN A 299 -11.07 -21.28 10.11
C GLN A 299 -12.14 -20.96 9.06
N ASN A 300 -12.72 -21.97 8.41
CA ASN A 300 -13.73 -21.78 7.37
C ASN A 300 -15.02 -21.14 7.92
N GLU A 301 -15.45 -21.51 9.13
CA GLU A 301 -16.59 -20.90 9.82
C GLU A 301 -16.35 -19.41 10.09
N LEU A 302 -15.21 -19.10 10.70
CA LEU A 302 -14.86 -17.73 11.10
C LEU A 302 -14.72 -16.78 9.91
N LEU A 303 -14.17 -17.27 8.81
CA LEU A 303 -14.00 -16.52 7.57
C LEU A 303 -15.29 -16.47 6.72
N GLY A 304 -16.20 -17.41 6.89
CA GLY A 304 -17.29 -17.64 5.93
C GLY A 304 -16.78 -18.24 4.62
N PHE A 305 -15.68 -19.01 4.67
CA PHE A 305 -15.03 -19.64 3.52
C PHE A 305 -15.91 -20.76 2.92
N LEU A 306 -16.12 -20.72 1.61
CA LEU A 306 -16.90 -21.71 0.86
C LEU A 306 -15.99 -22.50 -0.10
N PRO A 307 -16.40 -23.73 -0.49
CA PRO A 307 -15.67 -24.49 -1.51
C PRO A 307 -15.47 -23.69 -2.80
N GLY A 308 -14.23 -23.60 -3.26
CA GLY A 308 -13.86 -22.85 -4.47
C GLY A 308 -13.34 -21.44 -4.21
N ASP A 309 -13.43 -20.92 -2.98
CA ASP A 309 -12.93 -19.60 -2.63
C ASP A 309 -11.41 -19.49 -2.73
N ASP A 310 -10.70 -20.58 -2.53
CA ASP A 310 -9.27 -20.71 -2.74
C ASP A 310 -8.85 -20.24 -4.14
N LYS A 311 -9.66 -20.52 -5.15
CA LYS A 311 -9.41 -20.08 -6.54
C LYS A 311 -9.92 -18.67 -6.80
N LEU A 312 -11.08 -18.32 -6.21
CA LEU A 312 -11.68 -17.01 -6.44
C LEU A 312 -10.87 -15.86 -5.84
N MET A 313 -10.17 -16.08 -4.72
CA MET A 313 -9.36 -15.03 -4.10
C MET A 313 -7.95 -14.90 -4.68
N GLN A 314 -7.53 -15.85 -5.53
CA GLN A 314 -6.20 -15.77 -6.14
C GLN A 314 -6.11 -14.68 -7.20
N ALA A 315 -5.02 -13.90 -7.12
CA ALA A 315 -4.61 -12.95 -8.15
C ALA A 315 -3.12 -13.12 -8.44
N ASP A 316 -2.77 -13.37 -9.71
CA ASP A 316 -1.37 -13.39 -10.15
C ASP A 316 -0.87 -11.96 -10.37
N LEU A 317 -0.70 -11.23 -9.26
CA LEU A 317 -0.35 -9.83 -9.25
C LEU A 317 0.95 -9.58 -10.04
N ASP A 318 0.91 -8.62 -10.97
CA ASP A 318 2.07 -8.23 -11.80
C ASP A 318 3.15 -7.50 -10.98
N PHE A 319 2.78 -6.87 -9.87
CA PHE A 319 3.69 -6.25 -8.90
C PHE A 319 3.07 -6.21 -7.50
N ILE A 320 3.91 -6.02 -6.51
CA ILE A 320 3.52 -5.87 -5.10
C ILE A 320 3.80 -4.43 -4.67
N GLY A 321 2.76 -3.71 -4.24
CA GLY A 321 2.90 -2.43 -3.56
C GLY A 321 3.17 -2.64 -2.07
N LEU A 322 4.12 -1.92 -1.51
CA LEU A 322 4.43 -1.97 -0.08
C LEU A 322 4.43 -0.58 0.53
N ASN A 323 3.71 -0.44 1.64
CA ASN A 323 3.73 0.72 2.51
C ASN A 323 4.53 0.39 3.76
N TYR A 324 5.49 1.27 4.12
CA TYR A 324 6.31 1.11 5.29
C TYR A 324 6.45 2.43 6.05
N TYR A 325 6.23 2.39 7.36
CA TYR A 325 6.38 3.58 8.21
C TYR A 325 7.24 3.35 9.44
N SER A 326 7.09 2.19 10.10
CA SER A 326 7.72 1.89 11.37
C SER A 326 7.77 0.38 11.61
N ARG A 327 8.15 -0.02 12.83
CA ARG A 327 8.18 -1.39 13.32
C ARG A 327 7.17 -1.59 14.43
N THR A 328 6.92 -2.85 14.78
CA THR A 328 6.01 -3.24 15.85
C THR A 328 6.75 -4.11 16.87
N ARG A 329 6.70 -3.75 18.13
CA ARG A 329 7.13 -4.60 19.25
C ARG A 329 6.01 -5.55 19.63
N VAL A 330 6.34 -6.80 19.89
CA VAL A 330 5.38 -7.86 20.19
C VAL A 330 5.80 -8.62 21.42
N TRP A 331 4.85 -8.93 22.31
CA TRP A 331 5.08 -9.83 23.44
C TRP A 331 3.88 -10.76 23.69
N ASP A 332 4.16 -11.91 24.30
CA ASP A 332 3.19 -12.95 24.60
C ASP A 332 2.28 -12.57 25.78
N ALA A 333 1.25 -11.79 25.50
CA ALA A 333 0.30 -11.32 26.51
C ALA A 333 -0.94 -12.20 26.65
N GLN A 334 -1.18 -13.13 25.71
CA GLN A 334 -2.34 -14.03 25.68
C GLN A 334 -3.68 -13.31 25.88
N LYS A 335 -3.88 -12.15 25.19
CA LYS A 335 -5.09 -11.33 25.32
C LYS A 335 -6.26 -11.94 24.57
N PRO A 336 -7.48 -11.97 25.16
CA PRO A 336 -8.68 -12.36 24.43
C PRO A 336 -8.88 -11.50 23.18
N SER A 337 -9.06 -12.13 22.03
CA SER A 337 -9.33 -11.44 20.77
C SER A 337 -10.78 -10.95 20.62
N GLY A 338 -11.68 -11.45 21.45
CA GLY A 338 -13.13 -11.36 21.25
C GLY A 338 -13.70 -12.50 20.40
N VAL A 339 -12.85 -13.32 19.81
CA VAL A 339 -13.25 -14.59 19.14
C VAL A 339 -13.00 -15.74 20.10
N PRO A 340 -14.00 -16.57 20.43
CA PRO A 340 -13.80 -17.68 21.36
C PRO A 340 -12.66 -18.62 20.93
N GLY A 341 -11.73 -18.89 21.84
CA GLY A 341 -10.58 -19.77 21.60
C GLY A 341 -9.41 -19.13 20.84
N LEU A 342 -9.48 -17.85 20.50
CA LEU A 342 -8.36 -17.12 19.91
C LEU A 342 -7.78 -16.11 20.91
N LEU A 343 -6.54 -16.32 21.29
CA LEU A 343 -5.74 -15.38 22.08
C LEU A 343 -4.77 -14.65 21.18
N LEU A 344 -4.49 -13.39 21.50
CA LEU A 344 -3.58 -12.55 20.74
C LEU A 344 -2.39 -12.10 21.58
N PRO A 345 -1.21 -11.95 20.96
CA PRO A 345 -0.13 -11.15 21.50
C PRO A 345 -0.53 -9.71 21.71
N ASP A 346 0.22 -8.99 22.52
CA ASP A 346 0.13 -7.54 22.61
C ASP A 346 1.19 -6.87 21.73
N THR A 347 0.92 -5.64 21.31
CA THR A 347 1.76 -4.93 20.36
C THR A 347 1.90 -3.45 20.72
N GLU A 348 3.07 -2.88 20.39
CA GLU A 348 3.38 -1.47 20.58
C GLU A 348 4.16 -0.95 19.36
N TRP A 349 3.84 0.25 18.89
CA TRP A 349 4.44 0.85 17.69
C TRP A 349 5.56 1.87 17.98
N ALA A 350 5.65 2.33 19.21
CA ALA A 350 6.62 3.34 19.63
C ALA A 350 7.32 2.87 20.90
N PHE A 351 8.49 2.26 20.78
CA PHE A 351 9.21 1.67 21.90
C PHE A 351 10.71 1.94 21.86
N GLY A 352 11.33 1.95 23.04
CA GLY A 352 12.76 2.23 23.17
C GLY A 352 13.11 3.70 22.99
N ASP A 353 14.41 3.98 22.89
CA ASP A 353 15.01 5.34 22.87
C ASP A 353 15.25 5.84 21.43
N HIS A 354 14.58 5.27 20.43
CA HIS A 354 14.71 5.72 19.06
C HIS A 354 14.02 7.07 18.84
N GLU A 355 14.56 7.85 17.91
CA GLU A 355 13.91 9.07 17.44
C GLU A 355 12.53 8.72 16.86
N LYS A 356 11.54 9.60 17.15
CA LYS A 356 10.15 9.43 16.72
C LYS A 356 9.74 10.60 15.82
N THR A 357 8.80 10.29 14.93
CA THR A 357 8.07 11.32 14.19
C THR A 357 7.13 12.08 15.12
N ASP A 358 6.58 13.21 14.67
CA ASP A 358 5.57 13.95 15.44
C ASP A 358 4.27 13.14 15.65
N PHE A 359 4.04 12.11 14.84
CA PHE A 359 2.94 11.15 15.05
C PHE A 359 3.27 10.07 16.11
N GLY A 360 4.50 10.07 16.65
CA GLY A 360 4.94 9.15 17.69
C GLY A 360 5.50 7.83 17.18
N TRP A 361 5.67 7.64 15.88
CA TRP A 361 6.20 6.41 15.28
C TRP A 361 7.73 6.38 15.31
N ASP A 362 8.31 5.22 15.63
CA ASP A 362 9.75 5.02 15.60
C ASP A 362 10.32 5.22 14.19
N ILE A 363 11.44 5.93 14.09
CA ILE A 363 12.20 6.06 12.85
C ILE A 363 13.16 4.89 12.76
N TYR A 364 12.88 3.91 11.89
CA TYR A 364 13.63 2.65 11.86
C TYR A 364 14.00 2.20 10.43
N PRO A 365 14.99 2.83 9.77
CA PRO A 365 15.42 2.49 8.41
C PRO A 365 15.91 1.05 8.24
N GLN A 366 16.56 0.46 9.26
CA GLN A 366 16.98 -0.94 9.21
C GLN A 366 15.79 -1.89 9.04
N GLY A 367 14.68 -1.62 9.72
CA GLY A 367 13.46 -2.40 9.57
C GLY A 367 12.86 -2.33 8.16
N PHE A 368 13.05 -1.22 7.46
CA PHE A 368 12.66 -1.13 6.06
C PHE A 368 13.47 -2.09 5.18
N TYR A 369 14.78 -2.16 5.37
CA TYR A 369 15.62 -3.17 4.71
C TYR A 369 15.17 -4.59 5.04
N ASP A 370 14.96 -4.89 6.33
CA ASP A 370 14.63 -6.25 6.80
C ASP A 370 13.28 -6.73 6.23
N ILE A 371 12.25 -5.87 6.24
CA ILE A 371 10.94 -6.22 5.72
C ILE A 371 10.95 -6.38 4.19
N LEU A 372 11.74 -5.60 3.47
CA LEU A 372 11.92 -5.76 2.02
C LEU A 372 12.53 -7.12 1.68
N LYS A 373 13.55 -7.57 2.43
CA LYS A 373 14.12 -8.92 2.28
C LYS A 373 13.10 -10.01 2.60
N ARG A 374 12.31 -9.81 3.66
CA ARG A 374 11.21 -10.71 4.05
C ARG A 374 10.17 -10.82 2.94
N MET A 375 9.71 -9.70 2.39
CA MET A 375 8.69 -9.67 1.36
C MET A 375 9.18 -10.24 0.03
N GLN A 376 10.45 -10.05 -0.33
CA GLN A 376 11.05 -10.72 -1.49
C GLN A 376 10.90 -12.24 -1.41
N ALA A 377 11.21 -12.83 -0.25
CA ALA A 377 11.09 -14.28 -0.04
C ALA A 377 9.64 -14.77 -0.13
N VAL A 378 8.67 -13.98 0.35
CA VAL A 378 7.24 -14.32 0.33
C VAL A 378 6.62 -14.20 -1.04
N THR A 379 7.00 -13.17 -1.81
CA THR A 379 6.34 -12.83 -3.08
C THR A 379 6.97 -13.49 -4.31
N GLY A 380 8.00 -14.32 -4.12
CA GLY A 380 8.65 -15.07 -5.21
C GLY A 380 9.34 -14.17 -6.23
N ASN A 381 10.05 -13.13 -5.76
CA ASN A 381 10.75 -12.14 -6.59
C ASN A 381 9.87 -11.35 -7.57
N ARG A 382 8.57 -11.19 -7.30
CA ARG A 382 7.74 -10.27 -8.08
C ARG A 382 8.28 -8.85 -7.96
N PRO A 383 8.14 -8.01 -9.01
CA PRO A 383 8.49 -6.59 -8.91
C PRO A 383 7.80 -5.92 -7.71
N ILE A 384 8.55 -5.14 -6.95
CA ILE A 384 8.04 -4.39 -5.80
C ILE A 384 8.03 -2.90 -6.16
N GLU A 385 6.99 -2.19 -5.77
CA GLU A 385 6.97 -0.71 -5.68
C GLU A 385 6.75 -0.31 -4.23
N ILE A 386 7.57 0.60 -3.73
CA ILE A 386 7.25 1.28 -2.49
C ILE A 386 6.16 2.29 -2.83
N THR A 387 4.97 2.01 -2.34
CA THR A 387 3.77 2.77 -2.65
C THR A 387 3.48 3.85 -1.63
N GLU A 388 4.03 3.71 -0.42
CA GLU A 388 4.07 4.75 0.59
C GLU A 388 5.26 4.57 1.54
N ASN A 389 5.94 5.66 1.82
CA ASN A 389 6.87 5.82 2.93
C ASN A 389 7.01 7.31 3.24
N GLY A 390 6.97 7.70 4.51
CA GLY A 390 7.00 9.09 4.92
C GLY A 390 6.85 9.27 6.43
N ALA A 391 6.90 10.53 6.86
CA ALA A 391 6.81 10.89 8.27
C ALA A 391 6.03 12.18 8.48
N ALA A 392 5.25 12.25 9.55
CA ALA A 392 4.63 13.49 9.98
C ALA A 392 5.65 14.36 10.72
N TYR A 393 5.75 15.62 10.26
CA TYR A 393 6.41 16.71 10.98
C TYR A 393 5.56 17.96 10.82
N ASN A 394 5.04 18.48 11.94
CA ASN A 394 3.97 19.48 11.96
C ASN A 394 4.53 20.92 11.95
N ILE A 395 5.43 21.18 11.00
CA ILE A 395 6.11 22.46 10.82
C ILE A 395 5.32 23.34 9.86
N GLY A 396 5.02 24.57 10.27
CA GLY A 396 4.41 25.60 9.46
C GLY A 396 5.42 26.52 8.77
N PRO A 397 4.93 27.48 7.97
CA PRO A 397 5.78 28.48 7.32
C PRO A 397 6.42 29.45 8.32
N ASP A 398 7.64 29.88 8.03
CA ASP A 398 8.30 30.99 8.71
C ASP A 398 7.76 32.36 8.23
N ALA A 399 8.37 33.46 8.70
CA ALA A 399 7.97 34.82 8.33
C ALA A 399 8.11 35.14 6.83
N THR A 400 8.88 34.33 6.08
CA THR A 400 9.05 34.46 4.61
C THR A 400 8.10 33.55 3.84
N GLY A 401 7.36 32.67 4.52
CA GLY A 401 6.51 31.66 3.94
C GLY A 401 7.24 30.36 3.59
N ALA A 402 8.51 30.19 3.93
CA ALA A 402 9.28 28.98 3.71
C ALA A 402 9.00 27.94 4.82
N ILE A 403 9.06 26.63 4.46
CA ILE A 403 8.86 25.53 5.40
C ILE A 403 10.14 24.69 5.47
N HIS A 404 10.85 24.81 6.59
CA HIS A 404 12.15 24.20 6.85
C HIS A 404 12.01 22.89 7.62
N ASP A 405 11.74 21.78 6.93
CA ASP A 405 11.47 20.48 7.51
C ASP A 405 12.66 19.49 7.41
N ALA A 406 13.82 19.92 7.92
CA ALA A 406 15.09 19.17 7.89
C ALA A 406 14.98 17.75 8.47
N LYS A 407 14.15 17.53 9.50
CA LYS A 407 13.91 16.19 10.05
C LYS A 407 13.26 15.25 9.04
N ARG A 408 12.37 15.73 8.17
CA ARG A 408 11.78 14.94 7.09
C ARG A 408 12.83 14.56 6.05
N ILE A 409 13.75 15.46 5.73
CA ILE A 409 14.89 15.15 4.85
C ILE A 409 15.73 14.03 5.45
N ALA A 410 16.07 14.12 6.75
CA ALA A 410 16.84 13.09 7.45
C ALA A 410 16.11 11.73 7.46
N TYR A 411 14.79 11.73 7.69
CA TYR A 411 13.95 10.53 7.60
C TYR A 411 14.05 9.88 6.22
N TYR A 412 13.78 10.63 5.16
CA TYR A 412 13.86 10.11 3.80
C TYR A 412 15.26 9.61 3.46
N LYS A 413 16.29 10.36 3.83
CA LYS A 413 17.68 9.95 3.58
C LYS A 413 17.98 8.58 4.17
N GLY A 414 17.69 8.35 5.44
CA GLY A 414 17.93 7.06 6.10
C GLY A 414 17.15 5.91 5.45
N HIS A 415 15.89 6.13 5.09
CA HIS A 415 15.06 5.10 4.45
C HIS A 415 15.49 4.82 2.99
N LEU A 416 15.87 5.85 2.22
CA LEU A 416 16.35 5.66 0.86
C LEU A 416 17.71 4.96 0.83
N ASP A 417 18.60 5.22 1.80
CA ASP A 417 19.87 4.49 1.93
C ASP A 417 19.62 3.00 2.25
N ALA A 418 18.66 2.70 3.15
CA ALA A 418 18.25 1.34 3.45
C ALA A 418 17.63 0.63 2.22
N LEU A 419 16.79 1.33 1.45
CA LEU A 419 16.21 0.85 0.21
C LEU A 419 17.28 0.56 -0.85
N SER A 420 18.24 1.46 -1.04
CA SER A 420 19.36 1.27 -1.98
C SER A 420 20.18 0.02 -1.63
N ARG A 421 20.44 -0.23 -0.34
CA ARG A 421 21.10 -1.48 0.11
C ARG A 421 20.26 -2.71 -0.22
N ALA A 422 18.95 -2.69 0.04
CA ALA A 422 18.05 -3.81 -0.25
C ALA A 422 18.04 -4.15 -1.76
N ILE A 423 17.97 -3.13 -2.61
CA ILE A 423 18.03 -3.28 -4.07
C ILE A 423 19.37 -3.89 -4.50
N ASN A 424 20.50 -3.40 -3.95
CA ASN A 424 21.82 -3.96 -4.23
C ASN A 424 21.91 -5.44 -3.83
N ASP A 425 21.25 -5.83 -2.75
CA ASP A 425 21.18 -7.21 -2.25
C ASP A 425 20.10 -8.05 -2.96
N GLY A 426 19.61 -7.56 -4.11
CA GLY A 426 18.78 -8.29 -5.04
C GLY A 426 17.27 -8.17 -4.84
N VAL A 427 16.78 -7.27 -3.97
CA VAL A 427 15.34 -7.04 -3.87
C VAL A 427 14.84 -6.30 -5.12
N PRO A 428 13.82 -6.81 -5.84
CA PRO A 428 13.41 -6.28 -7.14
C PRO A 428 12.50 -5.03 -7.02
N VAL A 429 12.97 -4.00 -6.30
CA VAL A 429 12.23 -2.74 -6.16
C VAL A 429 12.46 -1.87 -7.40
N ARG A 430 11.37 -1.46 -8.06
CA ARG A 430 11.39 -0.68 -9.29
C ARG A 430 10.97 0.79 -9.13
N GLY A 431 10.41 1.16 -7.97
CA GLY A 431 9.92 2.53 -7.76
C GLY A 431 9.63 2.83 -6.31
N TYR A 432 9.54 4.13 -6.01
CA TYR A 432 9.28 4.67 -4.69
C TYR A 432 8.36 5.89 -4.78
N HIS A 433 7.27 5.86 -3.99
CA HIS A 433 6.32 6.95 -3.85
C HIS A 433 6.36 7.48 -2.42
N ALA A 434 6.71 8.74 -2.29
CA ALA A 434 6.68 9.42 -0.99
C ALA A 434 5.24 9.59 -0.50
N TRP A 435 4.99 9.28 0.75
CA TRP A 435 3.75 9.67 1.43
C TRP A 435 4.00 10.93 2.25
N SER A 436 3.43 12.05 1.86
CA SER A 436 2.44 12.28 0.82
C SER A 436 2.90 13.44 -0.09
N LEU A 437 2.29 13.57 -1.27
CA LEU A 437 2.53 14.72 -2.15
C LEU A 437 2.28 16.04 -1.40
N MET A 438 1.22 16.09 -0.62
CA MET A 438 0.82 17.28 0.13
C MET A 438 0.25 16.91 1.51
N ASP A 439 0.26 17.87 2.45
CA ASP A 439 -0.47 17.75 3.70
C ASP A 439 -1.95 17.55 3.41
N ASN A 440 -2.60 16.65 4.13
CA ASN A 440 -3.98 16.25 3.82
C ASN A 440 -4.77 15.87 5.07
N PHE A 441 -5.97 15.35 4.89
CA PHE A 441 -6.80 14.83 5.97
C PHE A 441 -6.25 13.48 6.46
N GLU A 442 -5.60 13.47 7.64
CA GLU A 442 -4.99 12.27 8.23
C GLU A 442 -5.99 11.49 9.09
N TRP A 443 -7.04 10.99 8.48
CA TRP A 443 -8.05 10.10 9.07
C TRP A 443 -8.57 10.60 10.43
N ALA A 444 -8.48 9.78 11.51
CA ALA A 444 -8.93 10.16 12.86
C ALA A 444 -8.14 11.32 13.48
N ALA A 445 -6.94 11.61 12.99
CA ALA A 445 -6.12 12.75 13.41
C ALA A 445 -6.51 14.07 12.71
N GLY A 446 -7.45 14.05 11.75
CA GLY A 446 -7.86 15.23 11.01
C GLY A 446 -6.69 15.91 10.30
N TYR A 447 -6.57 17.23 10.42
CA TYR A 447 -5.49 17.99 9.80
C TYR A 447 -4.28 18.24 10.72
N SER A 448 -4.22 17.57 11.86
CA SER A 448 -3.15 17.78 12.86
C SER A 448 -1.79 17.20 12.44
N GLN A 449 -1.78 16.19 11.55
CA GLN A 449 -0.57 15.48 11.13
C GLN A 449 -0.22 15.83 9.68
N ARG A 450 1.03 16.27 9.47
CA ARG A 450 1.49 16.81 8.18
C ARG A 450 2.57 15.93 7.57
N PHE A 451 2.17 15.04 6.65
CA PHE A 451 3.07 14.14 5.93
C PHE A 451 3.62 14.72 4.61
N GLY A 452 2.99 15.78 4.10
CA GLY A 452 3.22 16.28 2.75
C GLY A 452 4.66 16.73 2.48
N LEU A 453 5.12 16.49 1.26
CA LEU A 453 6.25 17.20 0.64
C LEU A 453 5.88 18.67 0.34
N THR A 454 4.58 18.92 0.25
CA THR A 454 3.98 20.24 0.04
C THR A 454 3.13 20.59 1.26
N TYR A 455 3.31 21.81 1.76
CA TYR A 455 2.44 22.37 2.79
C TYR A 455 1.13 22.83 2.16
N VAL A 456 0.01 22.53 2.82
CA VAL A 456 -1.33 23.02 2.46
C VAL A 456 -1.82 23.96 3.55
N ASP A 457 -2.13 25.19 3.18
CA ASP A 457 -2.72 26.18 4.06
C ASP A 457 -4.26 26.06 4.00
N PHE A 458 -4.81 25.21 4.86
CA PHE A 458 -6.24 24.92 4.90
C PHE A 458 -7.12 26.11 5.25
N ALA A 459 -6.54 27.17 5.86
CA ALA A 459 -7.24 28.40 6.19
C ALA A 459 -7.22 29.43 5.05
N ASN A 460 -6.39 29.23 4.02
CA ASN A 460 -6.16 30.16 2.94
C ASN A 460 -6.32 29.48 1.58
N ASP A 461 -7.53 29.09 1.28
CA ASP A 461 -7.96 28.47 0.00
C ASP A 461 -7.04 27.28 -0.41
N GLN A 462 -6.64 26.47 0.55
CA GLN A 462 -5.75 25.31 0.36
C GLN A 462 -4.46 25.64 -0.42
N LYS A 463 -3.90 26.82 -0.25
CA LYS A 463 -2.68 27.25 -0.95
C LYS A 463 -1.53 26.25 -0.73
N ARG A 464 -0.90 25.83 -1.83
CA ARG A 464 0.19 24.87 -1.85
C ARG A 464 1.55 25.57 -1.80
N THR A 465 2.46 25.10 -0.92
CA THR A 465 3.85 25.56 -0.86
C THR A 465 4.79 24.38 -0.71
N ILE A 466 5.66 24.13 -1.70
CA ILE A 466 6.64 23.05 -1.65
C ILE A 466 7.59 23.28 -0.48
N LYS A 467 7.73 22.28 0.42
CA LYS A 467 8.63 22.30 1.57
C LYS A 467 10.09 22.07 1.15
N ASP A 468 11.05 22.30 2.04
CA ASP A 468 12.46 22.00 1.76
C ASP A 468 12.66 20.51 1.45
N SER A 469 11.94 19.61 2.15
CA SER A 469 11.95 18.18 1.85
C SER A 469 11.45 17.88 0.44
N GLY A 470 10.42 18.56 -0.05
CA GLY A 470 9.91 18.39 -1.42
C GLY A 470 10.95 18.81 -2.47
N ARG A 471 11.64 19.94 -2.24
CA ARG A 471 12.73 20.39 -3.12
C ARG A 471 13.91 19.41 -3.11
N TRP A 472 14.30 18.95 -1.93
CA TRP A 472 15.36 17.95 -1.76
C TRP A 472 14.99 16.62 -2.44
N TYR A 473 13.78 16.11 -2.23
CA TYR A 473 13.31 14.89 -2.84
C TYR A 473 13.26 14.99 -4.38
N GLY A 474 12.87 16.14 -4.90
CA GLY A 474 12.94 16.43 -6.34
C GLY A 474 14.37 16.41 -6.89
N GLN A 475 15.37 16.82 -6.10
CA GLN A 475 16.79 16.70 -6.48
C GLN A 475 17.26 15.24 -6.44
N VAL A 476 16.84 14.45 -5.45
CA VAL A 476 17.09 13.01 -5.37
C VAL A 476 16.52 12.31 -6.63
N ALA A 477 15.27 12.59 -6.97
CA ALA A 477 14.61 12.02 -8.17
C ALA A 477 15.38 12.35 -9.46
N LYS A 478 15.83 13.61 -9.59
CA LYS A 478 16.64 14.06 -10.75
C LYS A 478 18.01 13.40 -10.81
N ALA A 479 18.66 13.24 -9.66
CA ALA A 479 19.99 12.64 -9.55
C ALA A 479 19.97 11.11 -9.59
N ASN A 480 18.81 10.50 -9.42
CA ASN A 480 18.58 9.06 -9.23
C ASN A 480 19.46 8.46 -8.13
N ARG A 481 19.65 9.22 -7.05
CA ARG A 481 20.45 8.83 -5.87
C ARG A 481 20.09 9.66 -4.64
N THR A 482 20.31 9.11 -3.45
CA THR A 482 20.25 9.87 -2.19
C THR A 482 21.32 10.97 -2.16
N LEU A 483 21.00 12.15 -1.65
CA LEU A 483 21.87 13.32 -1.59
C LEU A 483 22.31 13.64 -0.16
#